data_c49bf5bc8673a3e1929a7ea038db0ccb
#
_entry.id   c49bf5bc8673a3e1929a7ea038db0ccb
#
_cell.length_a   1.000
_cell.length_b   1.000
_cell.length_c   1.000
_cell.angle_alpha   90.00
_cell.angle_beta   90.00
_cell.angle_gamma   90.00
#
_symmetry.space_group_name_H-M   'P 1'
#
loop_
_entity.id
_entity.type
_entity.pdbx_description
1 polymer ?
#
loop_
_entity_poly.entity_id
_entity_poly.type
_entity_poly.pdbx_seq_one_letter_code
_entity_poly.pdbx_strand_id
1 'polypeptide(L)'
;MKYNSYSREEEALIAQFRKIGLEPGKFSEEKLTPSQIERLTEALKTALKAVISNAASATVIRNGWQYADGMGEFGYNYGLRALVSGPYLGGQGSVEAMYPIRYVDDEGKILDGPKNTMSIFLQFLM
;
A
#
# COMPACT_ATOMS: atom_id res chain seq x y z
N MET A 1 25.22 4.51 -4.39
CA MET A 1 24.02 3.78 -4.85
C MET A 1 23.67 4.30 -6.23
N LYS A 2 23.77 3.49 -7.28
CA LYS A 2 23.24 3.87 -8.60
C LYS A 2 21.71 3.75 -8.49
N TYR A 3 21.01 4.88 -8.57
CA TYR A 3 19.56 4.87 -8.73
C TYR A 3 19.23 4.12 -10.02
N ASN A 4 18.34 3.14 -9.94
CA ASN A 4 17.86 2.44 -11.12
C ASN A 4 17.31 3.47 -12.12
N SER A 5 17.73 3.36 -13.38
CA SER A 5 17.12 4.12 -14.45
C SER A 5 15.64 3.76 -14.51
N TYR A 6 14.79 4.77 -14.52
CA TYR A 6 13.35 4.57 -14.71
C TYR A 6 13.09 3.85 -16.04
N SER A 7 12.06 3.00 -16.06
CA SER A 7 11.64 2.41 -17.32
C SER A 7 11.07 3.49 -18.26
N ARG A 8 11.08 3.23 -19.57
CA ARG A 8 10.45 4.15 -20.55
C ARG A 8 8.98 4.44 -20.24
N GLU A 9 8.29 3.49 -19.65
CA GLU A 9 6.88 3.59 -19.29
C GLU A 9 6.65 4.53 -18.10
N GLU A 10 7.64 4.69 -17.24
CA GLU A 10 7.60 5.62 -16.11
C GLU A 10 8.00 7.06 -16.48
N GLU A 11 8.61 7.29 -17.64
CA GLU A 11 9.08 8.63 -18.03
C GLU A 11 7.96 9.67 -18.04
N ALA A 12 6.77 9.30 -18.51
CA ALA A 12 5.62 10.22 -18.56
C ALA A 12 5.16 10.62 -17.13
N LEU A 13 5.18 9.68 -16.19
CA LEU A 13 4.84 9.92 -14.79
C LEU A 13 5.93 10.79 -14.12
N ILE A 14 7.20 10.46 -14.33
CA ILE A 14 8.33 11.24 -13.81
C ILE A 14 8.32 12.67 -14.37
N ALA A 15 7.97 12.86 -15.64
CA ALA A 15 7.82 14.18 -16.21
C ALA A 15 6.72 15.01 -15.53
N GLN A 16 5.64 14.38 -15.07
CA GLN A 16 4.61 15.07 -14.28
C GLN A 16 5.14 15.46 -12.89
N PHE A 17 5.87 14.58 -12.22
CA PHE A 17 6.49 14.89 -10.93
C PHE A 17 7.48 16.05 -11.03
N ARG A 18 8.29 16.12 -12.11
CA ARG A 18 9.19 17.24 -12.34
C ARG A 18 8.48 18.59 -12.45
N LYS A 19 7.27 18.63 -13.03
CA LYS A 19 6.47 19.87 -13.13
C LYS A 19 6.10 20.46 -11.76
N ILE A 20 6.03 19.65 -10.73
CA ILE A 20 5.72 20.06 -9.35
C ILE A 20 6.98 20.07 -8.46
N GLY A 21 8.17 20.01 -9.07
CA GLY A 21 9.44 20.09 -8.34
C GLY A 21 9.89 18.79 -7.67
N LEU A 22 9.20 17.67 -7.93
CA LEU A 22 9.59 16.37 -7.39
C LEU A 22 10.56 15.68 -8.34
N GLU A 23 11.83 15.74 -8.01
CA GLU A 23 12.90 14.97 -8.69
C GLU A 23 13.69 14.16 -7.67
N PRO A 24 14.10 12.94 -8.01
CA PRO A 24 14.95 12.13 -7.15
C PRO A 24 16.24 12.86 -6.78
N GLY A 25 16.51 12.95 -5.49
CA GLY A 25 17.71 13.61 -4.97
C GLY A 25 17.77 15.14 -5.11
N LYS A 26 16.71 15.77 -5.63
CA LYS A 26 16.66 17.23 -5.85
C LYS A 26 15.48 17.92 -5.18
N PHE A 27 14.61 17.17 -4.53
CA PHE A 27 13.46 17.75 -3.82
C PHE A 27 13.97 18.56 -2.61
N SER A 28 13.50 19.80 -2.50
CA SER A 28 13.71 20.64 -1.33
C SER A 28 12.43 21.47 -1.12
N GLU A 29 11.86 21.37 0.05
CA GLU A 29 10.67 22.13 0.43
C GLU A 29 10.92 23.65 0.37
N GLU A 30 12.14 24.07 0.69
CA GLU A 30 12.58 25.48 0.65
C GLU A 30 12.47 26.13 -0.74
N LYS A 31 12.44 25.30 -1.80
CA LYS A 31 12.30 25.75 -3.19
C LYS A 31 10.84 25.89 -3.65
N LEU A 32 9.90 25.46 -2.82
CA LEU A 32 8.48 25.53 -3.13
C LEU A 32 7.91 26.88 -2.67
N THR A 33 7.03 27.45 -3.48
CA THR A 33 6.23 28.59 -3.08
C THR A 33 5.19 28.19 -2.04
N PRO A 34 4.70 29.11 -1.19
CA PRO A 34 3.63 28.81 -0.24
C PRO A 34 2.40 28.16 -0.88
N SER A 35 1.99 28.62 -2.06
CA SER A 35 0.87 28.03 -2.82
C SER A 35 1.14 26.59 -3.29
N GLN A 36 2.38 26.27 -3.64
CA GLN A 36 2.77 24.91 -4.01
C GLN A 36 2.77 23.99 -2.79
N ILE A 37 3.23 24.47 -1.65
CA ILE A 37 3.20 23.73 -0.37
C ILE A 37 1.77 23.41 0.03
N GLU A 38 0.87 24.40 -0.02
CA GLU A 38 -0.55 24.22 0.30
C GLU A 38 -1.21 23.17 -0.60
N ARG A 39 -1.03 23.28 -1.93
CA ARG A 39 -1.57 22.31 -2.90
C ARG A 39 -1.00 20.91 -2.72
N LEU A 40 0.29 20.79 -2.44
CA LEU A 40 0.93 19.51 -2.19
C LEU A 40 0.40 18.87 -0.91
N THR A 41 0.23 19.67 0.14
CA THR A 41 -0.33 19.20 1.42
C THR A 41 -1.75 18.68 1.25
N GLU A 42 -2.60 19.38 0.50
CA GLU A 42 -3.97 18.93 0.25
C GLU A 42 -4.01 17.68 -0.65
N ALA A 43 -3.14 17.62 -1.65
CA ALA A 43 -3.00 16.43 -2.50
C ALA A 43 -2.56 15.20 -1.67
N LEU A 44 -1.62 15.36 -0.75
CA LEU A 44 -1.16 14.28 0.14
C LEU A 44 -2.27 13.79 1.08
N LYS A 45 -3.06 14.70 1.66
CA LYS A 45 -4.22 14.34 2.49
C LYS A 45 -5.26 13.55 1.69
N THR A 46 -5.53 13.99 0.46
CA THR A 46 -6.48 13.32 -0.44
C THR A 46 -5.97 11.95 -0.86
N ALA A 47 -4.69 11.84 -1.21
CA ALA A 47 -4.06 10.58 -1.56
C ALA A 47 -4.07 9.58 -0.39
N LEU A 48 -3.76 10.03 0.83
CA LEU A 48 -3.80 9.19 2.02
C LEU A 48 -5.21 8.63 2.27
N LYS A 49 -6.24 9.49 2.18
CA LYS A 49 -7.64 9.03 2.29
C LYS A 49 -7.99 8.01 1.22
N ALA A 50 -7.57 8.24 -0.04
CA ALA A 50 -7.81 7.32 -1.14
C ALA A 50 -7.12 5.96 -0.90
N VAL A 51 -5.87 5.94 -0.44
CA VAL A 51 -5.14 4.70 -0.11
C VAL A 51 -5.88 3.93 0.97
N ILE A 52 -6.26 4.59 2.07
CA ILE A 52 -6.97 3.94 3.19
C ILE A 52 -8.35 3.41 2.74
N SER A 53 -9.11 4.22 2.00
CA SER A 53 -10.46 3.82 1.53
C SER A 53 -10.43 2.66 0.53
N ASN A 54 -9.35 2.51 -0.23
CA ASN A 54 -9.19 1.43 -1.20
C ASN A 54 -8.41 0.24 -0.65
N ALA A 55 -8.01 0.24 0.62
CA ALA A 55 -7.25 -0.84 1.23
C ALA A 55 -7.98 -2.19 1.11
N ALA A 56 -9.28 -2.22 1.34
CA ALA A 56 -10.09 -3.43 1.24
C ALA A 56 -10.18 -3.96 -0.20
N SER A 57 -10.22 -3.08 -1.21
CA SER A 57 -10.33 -3.48 -2.62
C SER A 57 -9.01 -4.05 -3.19
N ALA A 58 -7.89 -3.76 -2.56
CA ALA A 58 -6.58 -4.30 -2.94
C ALA A 58 -6.28 -5.66 -2.29
N THR A 59 -7.25 -6.23 -1.59
CA THR A 59 -7.11 -7.50 -0.88
C THR A 59 -8.12 -8.53 -1.37
N VAL A 60 -7.72 -9.78 -1.28
CA VAL A 60 -8.59 -10.94 -1.56
C VAL A 60 -9.13 -11.46 -0.23
N ILE A 61 -10.42 -11.79 -0.20
CA ILE A 61 -11.06 -12.41 0.96
C ILE A 61 -11.41 -13.86 0.62
N ARG A 62 -10.90 -14.80 1.39
CA ARG A 62 -11.26 -16.23 1.31
C ARG A 62 -11.55 -16.77 2.71
N ASN A 63 -12.71 -17.39 2.87
CA ASN A 63 -13.13 -17.99 4.15
C ASN A 63 -13.03 -17.00 5.34
N GLY A 64 -13.35 -15.73 5.12
CA GLY A 64 -13.23 -14.69 6.14
C GLY A 64 -11.82 -14.17 6.41
N TRP A 65 -10.80 -14.74 5.75
CA TRP A 65 -9.43 -14.25 5.80
C TRP A 65 -9.15 -13.28 4.67
N GLN A 66 -8.55 -12.16 5.00
CA GLN A 66 -8.15 -11.10 4.08
C GLN A 66 -6.62 -11.11 3.92
N TYR A 67 -6.14 -11.07 2.69
CA TYR A 67 -4.72 -10.96 2.37
C TYR A 67 -4.50 -10.13 1.12
N ALA A 68 -3.34 -9.47 1.01
CA ALA A 68 -2.96 -8.75 -0.19
C ALA A 68 -2.29 -9.70 -1.17
N ASP A 69 -2.85 -9.79 -2.38
CA ASP A 69 -2.26 -10.55 -3.47
C ASP A 69 -1.26 -9.67 -4.25
N GLY A 70 -0.19 -10.28 -4.78
CA GLY A 70 0.86 -9.56 -5.51
C GLY A 70 1.78 -8.70 -4.63
N MET A 71 1.79 -8.92 -3.31
CA MET A 71 2.70 -8.25 -2.40
C MET A 71 4.15 -8.59 -2.76
N GLY A 72 5.00 -7.55 -2.92
CA GLY A 72 6.40 -7.70 -3.35
C GLY A 72 6.62 -7.68 -4.87
N GLU A 73 5.60 -7.98 -5.67
CA GLU A 73 5.66 -7.99 -7.13
C GLU A 73 4.76 -6.92 -7.75
N PHE A 74 5.00 -5.67 -7.39
CA PHE A 74 4.08 -4.58 -7.69
C PHE A 74 4.02 -4.20 -9.18
N GLY A 75 5.10 -4.40 -9.94
CA GLY A 75 5.18 -3.89 -11.30
C GLY A 75 4.77 -2.41 -11.34
N TYR A 76 3.80 -2.08 -12.19
CA TYR A 76 3.22 -0.73 -12.31
C TYR A 76 1.97 -0.52 -11.45
N ASN A 77 1.65 -1.43 -10.55
CA ASN A 77 0.53 -1.27 -9.62
C ASN A 77 0.90 -0.31 -8.47
N TYR A 78 0.92 0.99 -8.78
CA TYR A 78 1.28 2.03 -7.81
C TYR A 78 0.29 2.11 -6.63
N GLY A 79 -0.97 1.74 -6.85
CA GLY A 79 -1.98 1.70 -5.80
C GLY A 79 -1.64 0.64 -4.73
N LEU A 80 -1.31 -0.58 -5.17
CA LEU A 80 -0.89 -1.65 -4.27
C LEU A 80 0.44 -1.30 -3.58
N ARG A 81 1.40 -0.71 -4.30
CA ARG A 81 2.66 -0.25 -3.73
C ARG A 81 2.44 0.80 -2.63
N ALA A 82 1.55 1.78 -2.86
CA ALA A 82 1.23 2.80 -1.88
C ALA A 82 0.54 2.19 -0.64
N LEU A 83 -0.38 1.24 -0.85
CA LEU A 83 -1.05 0.52 0.23
C LEU A 83 -0.05 -0.26 1.10
N VAL A 84 0.85 -1.00 0.46
CA VAL A 84 1.85 -1.82 1.18
C VAL A 84 2.87 -0.95 1.91
N SER A 85 3.19 0.24 1.40
CA SER A 85 4.08 1.20 2.08
C SER A 85 3.51 1.75 3.41
N GLY A 86 2.23 1.54 3.68
CA GLY A 86 1.55 1.93 4.91
C GLY A 86 1.23 0.71 5.79
N PRO A 87 -0.01 0.21 5.77
CA PRO A 87 -0.48 -0.81 6.70
C PRO A 87 0.22 -2.17 6.58
N TYR A 88 0.84 -2.46 5.44
CA TYR A 88 1.55 -3.72 5.18
C TYR A 88 3.06 -3.56 5.05
N LEU A 89 3.62 -2.50 5.65
CA LEU A 89 5.06 -2.22 5.58
C LEU A 89 5.87 -3.43 6.07
N GLY A 90 6.83 -3.87 5.23
CA GLY A 90 7.64 -5.05 5.50
C GLY A 90 7.02 -6.37 5.02
N GLY A 91 5.83 -6.33 4.42
CA GLY A 91 5.22 -7.50 3.79
C GLY A 91 6.07 -8.01 2.63
N GLN A 92 6.29 -9.32 2.61
CA GLN A 92 7.06 -10.03 1.58
C GLN A 92 6.13 -10.63 0.52
N GLY A 93 6.69 -11.08 -0.60
CA GLY A 93 5.95 -11.80 -1.62
C GLY A 93 5.38 -13.13 -1.11
N SER A 94 4.26 -13.57 -1.65
CA SER A 94 3.53 -14.77 -1.22
C SER A 94 4.35 -16.07 -1.31
N VAL A 95 5.44 -16.07 -2.09
CA VAL A 95 6.39 -17.18 -2.17
C VAL A 95 7.20 -17.34 -0.87
N GLU A 96 7.46 -16.24 -0.17
CA GLU A 96 8.25 -16.23 1.07
C GLU A 96 7.36 -16.26 2.30
N ALA A 97 6.32 -15.43 2.32
CA ALA A 97 5.40 -15.33 3.46
C ALA A 97 4.02 -14.83 3.03
N MET A 98 2.98 -15.34 3.67
CA MET A 98 1.62 -14.83 3.57
C MET A 98 1.21 -14.19 4.89
N TYR A 99 0.50 -13.08 4.81
CA TYR A 99 0.01 -12.31 5.97
C TYR A 99 -1.52 -12.23 5.95
N PRO A 100 -2.22 -13.36 6.19
CA PRO A 100 -3.67 -13.33 6.27
C PRO A 100 -4.12 -12.65 7.56
N ILE A 101 -5.09 -11.77 7.45
CA ILE A 101 -5.69 -11.04 8.56
C ILE A 101 -7.16 -11.39 8.65
N ARG A 102 -7.65 -11.61 9.85
CA ARG A 102 -9.07 -11.80 10.12
C ARG A 102 -9.51 -10.86 11.24
N TYR A 103 -10.59 -10.14 11.01
CA TYR A 103 -11.14 -9.16 11.96
C TYR A 103 -12.40 -9.64 12.65
N VAL A 104 -13.09 -10.61 12.07
CA VAL A 104 -14.38 -11.12 12.57
C VAL A 104 -14.36 -12.64 12.64
N ASP A 105 -15.17 -13.20 13.53
CA ASP A 105 -15.45 -14.64 13.59
C ASP A 105 -16.39 -15.11 12.45
N ASP A 106 -16.81 -16.37 12.49
CA ASP A 106 -17.71 -16.95 11.49
C ASP A 106 -19.13 -16.38 11.56
N GLU A 107 -19.48 -15.74 12.68
CA GLU A 107 -20.77 -15.07 12.90
C GLU A 107 -20.71 -13.57 12.52
N GLY A 108 -19.55 -13.07 12.08
CA GLY A 108 -19.31 -11.66 11.71
C GLY A 108 -19.06 -10.73 12.90
N LYS A 109 -18.82 -11.27 14.09
CA LYS A 109 -18.52 -10.50 15.30
C LYS A 109 -17.03 -10.16 15.35
N ILE A 110 -16.72 -8.94 15.75
CA ILE A 110 -15.33 -8.47 15.88
C ILE A 110 -14.57 -9.37 16.88
N LEU A 111 -13.40 -9.82 16.45
CA LEU A 111 -12.47 -10.60 17.31
C LEU A 111 -11.92 -9.71 18.42
N ASP A 112 -12.10 -10.14 19.66
CA ASP A 112 -11.61 -9.48 20.87
C ASP A 112 -10.67 -10.46 21.60
N GLY A 113 -9.36 -10.28 21.46
CA GLY A 113 -8.35 -11.19 21.98
C GLY A 113 -8.47 -11.53 23.46
N PRO A 114 -8.80 -10.59 24.36
CA PRO A 114 -9.04 -10.89 25.77
C PRO A 114 -10.24 -11.79 26.06
N LYS A 115 -11.23 -11.81 25.15
CA LYS A 115 -12.50 -12.51 25.35
C LYS A 115 -12.65 -13.80 24.53
N ASN A 116 -11.87 -13.93 23.45
CA ASN A 116 -12.04 -15.02 22.50
C ASN A 116 -10.77 -15.87 22.40
N THR A 117 -10.90 -17.17 22.67
CA THR A 117 -9.89 -18.16 22.26
C THR A 117 -10.17 -18.55 20.82
N MET A 118 -9.21 -18.36 19.91
CA MET A 118 -9.34 -18.72 18.52
C MET A 118 -8.47 -19.93 18.21
N SER A 119 -9.06 -20.97 17.62
CA SER A 119 -8.34 -22.09 17.02
C SER A 119 -8.25 -21.87 15.50
N ILE A 120 -7.03 -21.89 14.97
CA ILE A 120 -6.78 -21.74 13.53
C ILE A 120 -6.53 -23.12 12.92
N PHE A 121 -7.43 -23.55 12.04
CA PHE A 121 -7.22 -24.73 11.23
C PHE A 121 -6.73 -24.30 9.83
N LEU A 122 -5.44 -24.48 9.55
CA LEU A 122 -4.88 -24.26 8.23
C LEU A 122 -5.13 -25.51 7.37
N GLN A 123 -6.10 -25.43 6.50
CA GLN A 123 -6.32 -26.46 5.48
C GLN A 123 -5.53 -26.05 4.23
N PHE A 124 -4.39 -26.69 4.02
CA PHE A 124 -3.65 -26.57 2.78
C PHE A 124 -4.44 -27.28 1.69
N LEU A 125 -5.03 -26.53 0.78
CA LEU A 125 -5.53 -27.08 -0.46
C LEU A 125 -4.29 -27.34 -1.34
N MET A 126 -3.91 -28.60 -1.42
CA MET A 126 -3.03 -29.09 -2.49
C MET A 126 -3.79 -29.09 -3.82
#